data_07fbf2fbf54a2560f939f1662ab95f03
#
_entry.id   07fbf2fbf54a2560f939f1662ab95f03
#
_cell.length_a   1.000
_cell.length_b   1.000
_cell.length_c   1.000
_cell.angle_alpha   90.00
_cell.angle_beta   90.00
_cell.angle_gamma   90.00
#
_symmetry.space_group_name_H-M   'P 1'
#
loop_
_entity.id
_entity.type
_entity.pdbx_description
1 polymer ?
#
loop_
_entity_poly.entity_id
_entity_poly.type
_entity_poly.pdbx_seq_one_letter_code
_entity_poly.pdbx_strand_id
1 'polypeptide(L)'
;MDKIPMTAEGYSALESELKHCQQIERPRIIQQITDARTHGDLSENAEYHAAKESQSLNEGRIAELEDKLARAEVIDVSKLSGDTITFGATVTLIDEDTDKKTVWQIVGEPEADAKKGKISITSPLARALVGKKNGAQVEVVTPGGAKAYEVMKVEWK
;
A
#
# COMPACT_ATOMS: atom_id res chain seq x y z
N MET A 1 7.58 -6.21 18.48
CA MET A 1 7.18 -6.12 17.06
C MET A 1 7.46 -4.72 16.53
N ASP A 2 7.93 -4.65 15.31
CA ASP A 2 8.20 -3.37 14.67
C ASP A 2 6.89 -2.67 14.34
N LYS A 3 6.84 -1.37 14.61
CA LYS A 3 5.69 -0.54 14.24
C LYS A 3 5.71 -0.24 12.74
N ILE A 4 4.53 -0.21 12.14
CA ILE A 4 4.36 0.13 10.73
C ILE A 4 3.59 1.45 10.66
N PRO A 5 4.22 2.55 10.19
CA PRO A 5 3.50 3.82 10.08
C PRO A 5 2.44 3.72 8.99
N MET A 6 1.26 4.26 9.28
CA MET A 6 0.13 4.30 8.34
C MET A 6 -0.62 5.60 8.50
N THR A 7 -1.21 6.08 7.40
CA THR A 7 -2.18 7.16 7.50
C THR A 7 -3.50 6.60 8.06
N ALA A 8 -4.34 7.47 8.62
CA ALA A 8 -5.66 7.06 9.11
C ALA A 8 -6.51 6.45 7.98
N GLU A 9 -6.41 7.03 6.78
CA GLU A 9 -7.11 6.52 5.59
C GLU A 9 -6.63 5.11 5.22
N GLY A 10 -5.31 4.89 5.22
CA GLY A 10 -4.73 3.58 4.90
C GLY A 10 -5.12 2.53 5.92
N TYR A 11 -5.10 2.87 7.21
CA TYR A 11 -5.53 1.96 8.27
C TYR A 11 -7.00 1.55 8.08
N SER A 12 -7.87 2.53 7.81
CA SER A 12 -9.29 2.27 7.57
C SER A 12 -9.51 1.37 6.35
N ALA A 13 -8.75 1.58 5.28
CA ALA A 13 -8.84 0.74 4.07
C ALA A 13 -8.44 -0.70 4.36
N LEU A 14 -7.38 -0.94 5.14
CA LEU A 14 -6.97 -2.29 5.52
C LEU A 14 -7.99 -2.96 6.43
N GLU A 15 -8.61 -2.22 7.36
CA GLU A 15 -9.69 -2.74 8.18
C GLU A 15 -10.87 -3.20 7.33
N SER A 16 -11.25 -2.40 6.34
CA SER A 16 -12.36 -2.74 5.44
C SER A 16 -12.03 -3.98 4.61
N GLU A 17 -10.80 -4.09 4.12
CA GLU A 17 -10.36 -5.26 3.38
C GLU A 17 -10.41 -6.52 4.27
N LEU A 18 -9.96 -6.42 5.52
CA LEU A 18 -10.01 -7.54 6.46
C LEU A 18 -11.43 -8.02 6.68
N LYS A 19 -12.35 -7.10 6.92
CA LYS A 19 -13.76 -7.44 7.08
C LYS A 19 -14.34 -8.12 5.84
N HIS A 20 -13.98 -7.61 4.67
CA HIS A 20 -14.42 -8.21 3.40
C HIS A 20 -13.92 -9.66 3.27
N CYS A 21 -12.66 -9.90 3.55
CA CYS A 21 -12.07 -11.25 3.50
C CYS A 21 -12.74 -12.21 4.49
N GLN A 22 -13.08 -11.74 5.69
CA GLN A 22 -13.68 -12.57 6.75
C GLN A 22 -15.17 -12.77 6.57
N GLN A 23 -15.90 -11.73 6.17
CA GLN A 23 -17.36 -11.73 6.19
C GLN A 23 -17.99 -12.02 4.82
N ILE A 24 -17.29 -11.75 3.74
CA ILE A 24 -17.78 -11.94 2.38
C ILE A 24 -17.04 -13.08 1.67
N GLU A 25 -15.72 -12.97 1.54
CA GLU A 25 -14.92 -13.94 0.79
C GLU A 25 -14.88 -15.32 1.46
N ARG A 26 -14.64 -15.36 2.75
CA ARG A 26 -14.55 -16.64 3.48
C ARG A 26 -15.84 -17.46 3.35
N PRO A 27 -17.04 -16.93 3.65
CA PRO A 27 -18.28 -17.70 3.46
C PRO A 27 -18.53 -18.11 2.02
N ARG A 28 -18.22 -17.23 1.05
CA ARG A 28 -18.38 -17.52 -0.37
C ARG A 28 -17.52 -18.71 -0.79
N ILE A 29 -16.27 -18.71 -0.35
CA ILE A 29 -15.31 -19.79 -0.66
C ILE A 29 -15.75 -21.12 -0.01
N ILE A 30 -16.21 -21.06 1.23
CA ILE A 30 -16.72 -22.25 1.94
C ILE A 30 -17.91 -22.83 1.16
N GLN A 31 -18.80 -22.00 0.64
CA GLN A 31 -19.91 -22.45 -0.18
C GLN A 31 -19.42 -23.10 -1.48
N GLN A 32 -18.40 -22.53 -2.12
CA GLN A 32 -17.79 -23.11 -3.32
C GLN A 32 -17.20 -24.49 -3.05
N ILE A 33 -16.56 -24.69 -1.90
CA ILE A 33 -16.00 -25.99 -1.51
C ILE A 33 -17.14 -27.00 -1.31
N THR A 34 -18.20 -26.60 -0.62
CA THR A 34 -19.36 -27.44 -0.39
C THR A 34 -20.00 -27.86 -1.72
N ASP A 35 -20.20 -26.91 -2.62
CA ASP A 35 -20.80 -27.18 -3.94
C ASP A 35 -19.93 -28.12 -4.77
N ALA A 36 -18.60 -27.91 -4.76
CA ALA A 36 -17.66 -28.72 -5.51
C ALA A 36 -17.66 -30.20 -5.04
N ARG A 37 -17.87 -30.43 -3.75
CA ARG A 37 -17.93 -31.79 -3.21
C ARG A 37 -19.09 -32.61 -3.74
N THR A 38 -20.14 -31.96 -4.24
CA THR A 38 -21.30 -32.63 -4.82
C THR A 38 -21.02 -33.21 -6.21
N HIS A 39 -19.89 -32.85 -6.83
CA HIS A 39 -19.54 -33.23 -8.20
C HIS A 39 -18.68 -34.49 -8.30
N GLY A 40 -18.48 -35.26 -7.20
CA GLY A 40 -17.85 -36.56 -7.24
C GLY A 40 -16.45 -36.61 -6.65
N ASP A 41 -15.52 -37.35 -7.32
CA ASP A 41 -14.18 -37.61 -6.81
C ASP A 41 -13.38 -36.32 -6.60
N LEU A 42 -13.00 -36.06 -5.34
CA LEU A 42 -12.28 -34.84 -4.96
C LEU A 42 -10.86 -34.81 -5.53
N SER A 43 -10.22 -35.95 -5.75
CA SER A 43 -8.85 -35.99 -6.26
C SER A 43 -8.73 -35.48 -7.72
N GLU A 44 -9.78 -35.59 -8.51
CA GLU A 44 -9.84 -35.15 -9.89
C GLU A 44 -10.74 -33.95 -10.12
N ASN A 45 -11.30 -33.40 -9.05
CA ASN A 45 -12.27 -32.30 -9.13
C ASN A 45 -11.54 -30.96 -9.17
N ALA A 46 -11.40 -30.39 -10.37
CA ALA A 46 -10.72 -29.13 -10.58
C ALA A 46 -11.38 -27.97 -9.82
N GLU A 47 -12.73 -27.97 -9.72
CA GLU A 47 -13.46 -26.93 -8.99
C GLU A 47 -13.17 -26.98 -7.49
N TYR A 48 -13.07 -28.18 -6.93
CA TYR A 48 -12.71 -28.37 -5.54
C TYR A 48 -11.31 -27.85 -5.25
N HIS A 49 -10.32 -28.23 -6.09
CA HIS A 49 -8.94 -27.79 -5.93
C HIS A 49 -8.79 -26.28 -6.08
N ALA A 50 -9.49 -25.66 -7.04
CA ALA A 50 -9.49 -24.22 -7.21
C ALA A 50 -10.08 -23.51 -5.99
N ALA A 51 -11.17 -24.02 -5.42
CA ALA A 51 -11.79 -23.45 -4.24
C ALA A 51 -10.89 -23.58 -3.00
N LYS A 52 -10.20 -24.70 -2.85
CA LYS A 52 -9.23 -24.89 -1.77
C LYS A 52 -8.04 -23.95 -1.89
N GLU A 53 -7.56 -23.70 -3.10
CA GLU A 53 -6.51 -22.73 -3.34
C GLU A 53 -6.97 -21.31 -2.98
N SER A 54 -8.19 -20.94 -3.39
CA SER A 54 -8.78 -19.65 -3.03
C SER A 54 -8.89 -19.48 -1.52
N GLN A 55 -9.26 -20.57 -0.81
CA GLN A 55 -9.33 -20.57 0.65
C GLN A 55 -7.96 -20.28 1.26
N SER A 56 -6.93 -20.96 0.79
CA SER A 56 -5.57 -20.76 1.27
C SER A 56 -5.09 -19.32 1.07
N LEU A 57 -5.34 -18.75 -0.12
CA LEU A 57 -4.95 -17.38 -0.42
C LEU A 57 -5.72 -16.38 0.44
N ASN A 58 -7.01 -16.59 0.63
CA ASN A 58 -7.82 -15.70 1.45
C ASN A 58 -7.41 -15.75 2.94
N GLU A 59 -7.19 -16.95 3.49
CA GLU A 59 -6.74 -17.08 4.89
C GLU A 59 -5.36 -16.48 5.08
N GLY A 60 -4.46 -16.62 4.09
CA GLY A 60 -3.15 -15.98 4.11
C GLY A 60 -3.27 -14.46 4.10
N ARG A 61 -4.17 -13.90 3.29
CA ARG A 61 -4.41 -12.46 3.25
C ARG A 61 -4.98 -11.95 4.58
N ILE A 62 -5.91 -12.70 5.19
CA ILE A 62 -6.47 -12.36 6.50
C ILE A 62 -5.35 -12.28 7.55
N ALA A 63 -4.48 -13.29 7.59
CA ALA A 63 -3.36 -13.31 8.55
C ALA A 63 -2.42 -12.12 8.34
N GLU A 64 -2.11 -11.79 7.08
CA GLU A 64 -1.27 -10.66 6.73
C GLU A 64 -1.91 -9.33 7.18
N LEU A 65 -3.20 -9.15 6.91
CA LEU A 65 -3.92 -7.93 7.32
C LEU A 65 -3.99 -7.80 8.83
N GLU A 66 -4.26 -8.89 9.55
CA GLU A 66 -4.28 -8.88 11.00
C GLU A 66 -2.93 -8.48 11.58
N ASP A 67 -1.83 -9.01 11.02
CA ASP A 67 -0.48 -8.64 11.45
C ASP A 67 -0.20 -7.16 11.21
N LYS A 68 -0.48 -6.67 9.99
CA LYS A 68 -0.23 -5.26 9.63
C LYS A 68 -1.02 -4.32 10.53
N LEU A 69 -2.30 -4.62 10.78
CA LEU A 69 -3.15 -3.79 11.62
C LEU A 69 -2.69 -3.80 13.08
N ALA A 70 -2.26 -4.96 13.59
CA ALA A 70 -1.75 -5.08 14.96
C ALA A 70 -0.47 -4.27 15.17
N ARG A 71 0.33 -4.12 14.13
CA ARG A 71 1.62 -3.39 14.17
C ARG A 71 1.48 -1.94 13.74
N ALA A 72 0.29 -1.51 13.34
CA ALA A 72 0.09 -0.16 12.81
C ALA A 72 0.34 0.92 13.84
N GLU A 73 1.06 1.96 13.41
CA GLU A 73 1.16 3.23 14.10
C GLU A 73 0.45 4.25 13.22
N VAL A 74 -0.76 4.64 13.61
CA VAL A 74 -1.58 5.54 12.80
C VAL A 74 -1.13 6.98 13.03
N ILE A 75 -0.79 7.67 11.94
CA ILE A 75 -0.34 9.05 11.96
C ILE A 75 -1.41 9.92 11.31
N ASP A 76 -1.88 10.92 12.06
CA ASP A 76 -2.88 11.87 11.56
C ASP A 76 -2.19 12.97 10.75
N VAL A 77 -2.24 12.83 9.42
CA VAL A 77 -1.60 13.75 8.46
C VAL A 77 -2.16 15.17 8.60
N SER A 78 -3.43 15.32 8.99
CA SER A 78 -4.07 16.63 9.14
C SER A 78 -3.45 17.49 10.24
N LYS A 79 -2.72 16.87 11.17
CA LYS A 79 -2.02 17.57 12.26
C LYS A 79 -0.58 17.94 11.91
N LEU A 80 -0.11 17.53 10.75
CA LEU A 80 1.25 17.83 10.29
C LEU A 80 1.26 19.11 9.50
N SER A 81 2.39 19.84 9.57
CA SER A 81 2.55 21.10 8.86
C SER A 81 4.03 21.36 8.60
N GLY A 82 4.31 22.40 7.83
CA GLY A 82 5.68 22.80 7.52
C GLY A 82 6.09 22.50 6.09
N ASP A 83 7.33 22.82 5.76
CA ASP A 83 7.89 22.66 4.42
C ASP A 83 8.92 21.53 4.31
N THR A 84 9.19 20.83 5.43
CA THR A 84 10.12 19.70 5.44
C THR A 84 9.34 18.42 5.19
N ILE A 85 9.79 17.65 4.20
CA ILE A 85 9.11 16.41 3.80
C ILE A 85 9.33 15.33 4.86
N THR A 86 8.21 14.77 5.34
CA THR A 86 8.20 13.62 6.26
C THR A 86 7.09 12.67 5.83
N PHE A 87 6.88 11.62 6.62
CA PHE A 87 5.75 10.70 6.41
C PHE A 87 4.43 11.48 6.28
N GLY A 88 3.63 11.11 5.30
CA GLY A 88 2.32 11.71 5.06
C GLY A 88 2.32 12.91 4.13
N ALA A 89 3.50 13.47 3.81
CA ALA A 89 3.60 14.62 2.94
C ALA A 89 3.14 14.31 1.52
N THR A 90 2.40 15.24 0.91
CA THR A 90 2.08 15.21 -0.52
C THR A 90 3.03 16.17 -1.22
N VAL A 91 3.88 15.63 -2.08
CA VAL A 91 4.98 16.34 -2.71
C VAL A 91 4.74 16.48 -4.21
N THR A 92 4.83 17.69 -4.72
CA THR A 92 4.81 17.94 -6.17
C THR A 92 6.25 18.06 -6.65
N LEU A 93 6.63 17.24 -7.62
CA LEU A 93 7.97 17.19 -8.20
C LEU A 93 7.95 17.58 -9.65
N ILE A 94 9.05 18.20 -10.09
CA ILE A 94 9.33 18.39 -11.52
C ILE A 94 10.54 17.55 -11.88
N ASP A 95 10.41 16.72 -12.92
CA ASP A 95 11.52 15.99 -13.52
C ASP A 95 12.39 17.03 -14.26
N GLU A 96 13.66 17.14 -13.87
CA GLU A 96 14.56 18.16 -14.45
C GLU A 96 14.87 17.92 -15.92
N ASP A 97 14.76 16.68 -16.39
CA ASP A 97 15.05 16.34 -17.80
C ASP A 97 13.85 16.59 -18.72
N THR A 98 12.63 16.30 -18.25
CA THR A 98 11.42 16.34 -19.08
C THR A 98 10.47 17.49 -18.75
N ASP A 99 10.73 18.23 -17.65
CA ASP A 99 9.85 19.26 -17.09
C ASP A 99 8.46 18.73 -16.72
N LYS A 100 8.31 17.44 -16.58
CA LYS A 100 7.04 16.81 -16.25
C LYS A 100 6.77 16.89 -14.76
N LYS A 101 5.57 17.32 -14.39
CA LYS A 101 5.15 17.39 -13.00
C LYS A 101 4.49 16.08 -12.56
N THR A 102 4.83 15.61 -11.37
CA THR A 102 4.18 14.48 -10.73
C THR A 102 3.88 14.82 -9.28
N VAL A 103 2.83 14.21 -8.74
CA VAL A 103 2.42 14.41 -7.35
C VAL A 103 2.46 13.06 -6.65
N TRP A 104 3.16 13.01 -5.51
CA TRP A 104 3.32 11.79 -4.73
C TRP A 104 3.02 12.04 -3.26
N GLN A 105 2.28 11.13 -2.65
CA GLN A 105 2.10 11.12 -1.20
C GLN A 105 2.97 10.02 -0.60
N ILE A 106 3.69 10.35 0.46
CA ILE A 106 4.52 9.38 1.19
C ILE A 106 3.66 8.71 2.26
N VAL A 107 3.45 7.41 2.11
CA VAL A 107 2.56 6.63 2.97
C VAL A 107 3.27 5.41 3.51
N GLY A 108 2.57 4.62 4.33
CA GLY A 108 3.08 3.35 4.81
C GLY A 108 3.17 2.31 3.70
N GLU A 109 4.09 1.37 3.85
CA GLU A 109 4.29 0.31 2.85
C GLU A 109 2.99 -0.42 2.50
N PRO A 110 2.13 -0.82 3.48
CA PRO A 110 0.90 -1.55 3.13
C PRO A 110 -0.12 -0.77 2.32
N GLU A 111 -0.06 0.56 2.34
CA GLU A 111 -1.01 1.41 1.63
C GLU A 111 -0.45 1.99 0.33
N ALA A 112 0.82 1.70 0.00
CA ALA A 112 1.48 2.23 -1.19
C ALA A 112 0.81 1.72 -2.47
N ASP A 113 0.58 2.66 -3.42
CA ASP A 113 0.00 2.36 -4.73
C ASP A 113 0.44 3.44 -5.71
N ALA A 114 1.43 3.12 -6.53
CA ALA A 114 2.00 4.08 -7.49
C ALA A 114 0.94 4.62 -8.45
N LYS A 115 -0.06 3.84 -8.81
CA LYS A 115 -1.14 4.25 -9.71
C LYS A 115 -1.99 5.36 -9.09
N LYS A 116 -2.08 5.39 -7.77
CA LYS A 116 -2.82 6.42 -7.03
C LYS A 116 -1.92 7.53 -6.50
N GLY A 117 -0.65 7.55 -6.92
CA GLY A 117 0.30 8.56 -6.46
C GLY A 117 0.77 8.35 -5.03
N LYS A 118 0.71 7.14 -4.52
CA LYS A 118 1.13 6.81 -3.15
C LYS A 118 2.39 5.96 -3.18
N ILE A 119 3.46 6.47 -2.59
CA ILE A 119 4.74 5.76 -2.52
C ILE A 119 5.04 5.38 -1.06
N SER A 120 5.67 4.22 -0.90
CA SER A 120 6.08 3.76 0.43
C SER A 120 7.19 4.65 0.99
N ILE A 121 7.12 4.92 2.30
CA ILE A 121 8.19 5.61 3.02
C ILE A 121 9.54 4.89 2.86
N THR A 122 9.53 3.60 2.58
CA THR A 122 10.74 2.80 2.37
C THR A 122 11.24 2.82 0.92
N SER A 123 10.49 3.40 -0.02
CA SER A 123 10.89 3.44 -1.42
C SER A 123 12.11 4.34 -1.64
N PRO A 124 12.91 4.09 -2.70
CA PRO A 124 14.06 4.95 -3.00
C PRO A 124 13.70 6.41 -3.17
N LEU A 125 12.60 6.71 -3.86
CA LEU A 125 12.14 8.08 -4.06
C LEU A 125 11.77 8.75 -2.73
N ALA A 126 11.00 8.07 -1.88
CA ALA A 126 10.63 8.60 -0.57
C ALA A 126 11.85 8.84 0.31
N ARG A 127 12.80 7.91 0.32
CA ARG A 127 14.05 8.06 1.10
C ARG A 127 14.86 9.27 0.65
N ALA A 128 14.89 9.54 -0.65
CA ALA A 128 15.58 10.71 -1.19
C ALA A 128 14.87 12.02 -0.82
N LEU A 129 13.54 12.00 -0.70
CA LEU A 129 12.72 13.18 -0.42
C LEU A 129 12.65 13.53 1.06
N VAL A 130 12.60 12.54 1.95
CA VAL A 130 12.44 12.77 3.40
C VAL A 130 13.57 13.66 3.92
N GLY A 131 13.20 14.72 4.65
CA GLY A 131 14.13 15.71 5.18
C GLY A 131 14.44 16.86 4.23
N LYS A 132 13.97 16.81 2.99
CA LYS A 132 14.13 17.89 2.01
C LYS A 132 13.01 18.90 2.16
N LYS A 133 13.25 20.10 1.65
CA LYS A 133 12.31 21.21 1.71
C LYS A 133 11.87 21.65 0.31
N ASN A 134 10.81 22.43 0.26
CA ASN A 134 10.39 23.10 -0.96
C ASN A 134 11.57 23.83 -1.62
N GLY A 135 11.75 23.62 -2.91
CA GLY A 135 12.85 24.19 -3.67
C GLY A 135 14.11 23.33 -3.75
N ALA A 136 14.16 22.23 -2.99
CA ALA A 136 15.33 21.33 -2.99
C ALA A 136 15.41 20.55 -4.31
N GLN A 137 16.65 20.27 -4.72
CA GLN A 137 16.92 19.36 -5.82
C GLN A 137 17.27 18.00 -5.25
N VAL A 138 16.71 16.94 -5.84
CA VAL A 138 16.83 15.56 -5.34
C VAL A 138 17.26 14.66 -6.49
N GLU A 139 18.24 13.82 -6.25
CA GLU A 139 18.66 12.79 -7.21
C GLU A 139 18.27 11.42 -6.69
N VAL A 140 17.61 10.64 -7.55
CA VAL A 140 17.14 9.29 -7.23
C VAL A 140 17.79 8.30 -8.18
N VAL A 141 18.47 7.30 -7.63
CA VAL A 141 19.06 6.22 -8.41
C VAL A 141 18.01 5.14 -8.61
N THR A 142 17.69 4.87 -9.88
CA THR A 142 16.73 3.83 -10.26
C THR A 142 17.42 2.79 -11.14
N PRO A 143 16.80 1.60 -11.35
CA PRO A 143 17.36 0.61 -12.27
C PRO A 143 17.58 1.12 -13.70
N GLY A 144 16.80 2.15 -14.11
CA GLY A 144 16.94 2.78 -15.42
C GLY A 144 17.95 3.92 -15.47
N GLY A 145 18.66 4.20 -14.35
CA GLY A 145 19.62 5.28 -14.22
C GLY A 145 19.21 6.30 -13.17
N ALA A 146 20.04 7.33 -13.00
CA ALA A 146 19.75 8.42 -12.05
C ALA A 146 18.75 9.40 -12.66
N LYS A 147 17.81 9.87 -11.85
CA LYS A 147 16.86 10.92 -12.22
C LYS A 147 16.94 12.05 -11.21
N ALA A 148 16.85 13.27 -11.71
CA ALA A 148 16.89 14.48 -10.87
C ALA A 148 15.50 15.13 -10.86
N TYR A 149 15.07 15.54 -9.68
CA TYR A 149 13.78 16.21 -9.47
C TYR A 149 13.98 17.48 -8.66
N GLU A 150 13.10 18.44 -8.89
CA GLU A 150 12.98 19.63 -8.04
C GLU A 150 11.68 19.54 -7.24
N VAL A 151 11.77 19.81 -5.94
CA VAL A 151 10.60 19.86 -5.08
C VAL A 151 9.89 21.19 -5.27
N MET A 152 8.70 21.15 -5.86
CA MET A 152 7.93 22.36 -6.16
C MET A 152 7.03 22.76 -5.01
N LYS A 153 6.45 21.79 -4.30
CA LYS A 153 5.45 22.04 -3.28
C LYS A 153 5.37 20.88 -2.30
N VAL A 154 5.19 21.21 -1.02
CA VAL A 154 4.96 20.23 0.04
C VAL A 154 3.63 20.57 0.67
N GLU A 155 2.71 19.61 0.68
CA GLU A 155 1.37 19.78 1.24
C GLU A 155 1.03 18.65 2.22
N TRP A 156 0.09 18.94 3.09
CA TRP A 156 -0.42 18.00 4.09
C TRP A 156 -1.93 17.85 3.87
N LYS A 157 -2.33 16.79 3.18
CA LYS A 157 -3.73 16.57 2.81
C LYS A 157 -4.33 15.36 3.51
#